data_466c010e7144d8bc72386a222d74d4e0
#
_entry.id   466c010e7144d8bc72386a222d74d4e0
#
_cell.length_a   1.000
_cell.length_b   1.000
_cell.length_c   1.000
_cell.angle_alpha   90.00
_cell.angle_beta   90.00
_cell.angle_gamma   90.00
#
_symmetry.space_group_name_H-M   'P 1'
#
loop_
_entity.id
_entity.type
_entity.pdbx_description
1 polymer ?
#
loop_
_entity_poly.entity_id
_entity_poly.type
_entity_poly.pdbx_seq_one_letter_code
_entity_poly.pdbx_strand_id
1 'polypeptide(L)'
;MPKIDFNDRMLSLGLARVSEAAALASARLIGRGDEKAADQAAVNAMRDQLNLLDIAGTVVIGEGERDEAPMLYIGEEVGTGNGPEVDIALDPLEGTTLTAKDMPNALTVIAMGPRGSMLHAPDVYMDKLAIGPGYRTGVVTMDMSPAERVNALAAAKGCSTEDITVCVLERPRHEDMLAEIRGTGAAVRLITDGDVAGIIHCAEAATTGIDMYMGSGGAPEGVLAAAALKCMGGQMYGRLTFRNDDERGRATKAGITNLDRVYTRDDLVTDDVIFAATGVTDGSILAGIKREVGYLTAETILMRSKTGSVRRMVYRNPT
;
A
#
# COMPACT_ATOMS: atom_id res chain seq x y z
N MET A 1 2.84 24.10 24.16
CA MET A 1 1.52 24.21 23.51
C MET A 1 0.75 22.93 23.80
N PRO A 2 -0.58 22.96 24.02
CA PRO A 2 -1.33 21.71 24.10
C PRO A 2 -1.15 20.94 22.79
N LYS A 3 -0.86 19.63 22.87
CA LYS A 3 -0.80 18.77 21.65
C LYS A 3 -2.18 18.80 21.00
N ILE A 4 -2.22 19.14 19.72
CA ILE A 4 -3.43 19.04 18.90
C ILE A 4 -3.63 17.55 18.62
N ASP A 5 -4.76 17.01 19.07
CA ASP A 5 -5.07 15.60 18.84
C ASP A 5 -5.26 15.31 17.35
N PHE A 6 -4.79 14.15 16.92
CA PHE A 6 -5.01 13.64 15.57
C PHE A 6 -6.52 13.51 15.32
N ASN A 7 -7.07 14.45 14.53
CA ASN A 7 -8.49 14.44 14.16
C ASN A 7 -8.66 13.81 12.79
N ASP A 8 -8.68 12.49 12.75
CA ASP A 8 -8.83 11.69 11.55
C ASP A 8 -10.07 12.07 10.70
N ARG A 9 -11.10 12.57 11.35
CA ARG A 9 -12.36 12.96 10.69
C ARG A 9 -12.19 14.19 9.80
N MET A 10 -11.45 15.19 10.26
CA MET A 10 -11.23 16.44 9.51
C MET A 10 -10.20 16.25 8.40
N LEU A 11 -9.18 15.42 8.64
CA LEU A 11 -8.09 15.18 7.71
C LEU A 11 -8.44 14.22 6.57
N SER A 12 -9.47 13.37 6.74
CA SER A 12 -9.83 12.32 5.78
C SER A 12 -10.06 12.83 4.37
N LEU A 13 -10.88 13.88 4.18
CA LEU A 13 -11.13 14.42 2.84
C LEU A 13 -9.91 15.15 2.26
N GLY A 14 -9.11 15.77 3.13
CA GLY A 14 -7.83 16.37 2.71
C GLY A 14 -6.91 15.31 2.11
N LEU A 15 -6.79 14.16 2.77
CA LEU A 15 -5.96 13.06 2.29
C LEU A 15 -6.45 12.46 0.96
N ALA A 16 -7.77 12.34 0.78
CA ALA A 16 -8.34 11.93 -0.50
C ALA A 16 -7.97 12.90 -1.64
N ARG A 17 -8.02 14.22 -1.41
CA ARG A 17 -7.62 15.23 -2.40
C ARG A 17 -6.15 15.13 -2.78
N VAL A 18 -5.30 14.75 -1.84
CA VAL A 18 -3.85 14.52 -2.09
C VAL A 18 -3.67 13.38 -3.10
N SER A 19 -4.30 12.22 -2.88
CA SER A 19 -4.22 11.09 -3.80
C SER A 19 -4.90 11.37 -5.14
N GLU A 20 -6.03 12.08 -5.16
CA GLU A 20 -6.73 12.49 -6.38
C GLU A 20 -5.87 13.40 -7.26
N ALA A 21 -5.16 14.35 -6.67
CA ALA A 21 -4.29 15.27 -7.41
C ALA A 21 -3.14 14.54 -8.10
N ALA A 22 -2.48 13.61 -7.38
CA ALA A 22 -1.41 12.78 -7.93
C ALA A 22 -1.91 11.90 -9.10
N ALA A 23 -3.07 11.24 -8.92
CA ALA A 23 -3.68 10.42 -9.96
C ALA A 23 -4.06 11.24 -11.22
N LEU A 24 -4.64 12.42 -11.05
CA LEU A 24 -4.99 13.30 -12.17
C LEU A 24 -3.75 13.81 -12.92
N ALA A 25 -2.66 14.08 -12.20
CA ALA A 25 -1.40 14.54 -12.81
C ALA A 25 -0.73 13.42 -13.64
N SER A 26 -0.58 12.23 -13.07
CA SER A 26 0.04 11.09 -13.75
C SER A 26 -0.81 10.53 -14.88
N ALA A 27 -2.13 10.67 -14.84
CA ALA A 27 -3.05 10.18 -15.87
C ALA A 27 -2.81 10.78 -17.27
N ARG A 28 -2.17 11.95 -17.37
CA ARG A 28 -1.77 12.55 -18.66
C ARG A 28 -0.68 11.76 -19.36
N LEU A 29 0.03 10.91 -18.61
CA LEU A 29 1.20 10.15 -19.03
C LEU A 29 0.90 8.65 -19.21
N ILE A 30 -0.35 8.22 -19.02
CA ILE A 30 -0.79 6.83 -19.28
C ILE A 30 -0.49 6.46 -20.72
N GLY A 31 0.17 5.30 -20.91
CA GLY A 31 0.53 4.76 -22.21
C GLY A 31 1.56 5.57 -22.99
N ARG A 32 2.33 6.46 -22.31
CA ARG A 32 3.35 7.29 -22.98
C ARG A 32 4.75 6.68 -22.95
N GLY A 33 4.96 5.57 -22.24
CA GLY A 33 6.25 4.88 -22.16
C GLY A 33 7.30 5.59 -21.28
N ASP A 34 6.95 6.65 -20.58
CA ASP A 34 7.85 7.42 -19.71
C ASP A 34 7.45 7.28 -18.23
N GLU A 35 8.04 6.27 -17.59
CA GLU A 35 7.78 5.95 -16.18
C GLU A 35 8.20 7.11 -15.26
N LYS A 36 9.37 7.70 -15.53
CA LYS A 36 9.93 8.78 -14.70
C LYS A 36 9.10 10.07 -14.78
N ALA A 37 8.63 10.42 -15.97
CA ALA A 37 7.78 11.60 -16.12
C ALA A 37 6.42 11.40 -15.43
N ALA A 38 5.85 10.19 -15.49
CA ALA A 38 4.59 9.87 -14.84
C ALA A 38 4.71 9.94 -13.32
N ASP A 39 5.77 9.35 -12.77
CA ASP A 39 6.12 9.39 -11.36
C ASP A 39 6.34 10.83 -10.88
N GLN A 40 7.22 11.58 -11.53
CA GLN A 40 7.50 12.97 -11.17
C GLN A 40 6.25 13.87 -11.18
N ALA A 41 5.32 13.64 -12.12
CA ALA A 41 4.06 14.37 -12.15
C ALA A 41 3.19 14.08 -10.93
N ALA A 42 3.13 12.81 -10.50
CA ALA A 42 2.43 12.39 -9.29
C ALA A 42 3.08 12.97 -8.03
N VAL A 43 4.40 12.85 -7.89
CA VAL A 43 5.20 13.39 -6.77
C VAL A 43 4.94 14.89 -6.58
N ASN A 44 5.05 15.68 -7.65
CA ASN A 44 4.85 17.13 -7.59
C ASN A 44 3.44 17.46 -7.11
N ALA A 45 2.41 16.85 -7.71
CA ALA A 45 1.03 17.13 -7.38
C ALA A 45 0.67 16.68 -5.95
N MET A 46 1.19 15.54 -5.51
CA MET A 46 0.99 15.02 -4.16
C MET A 46 1.60 15.97 -3.13
N ARG A 47 2.85 16.38 -3.33
CA ARG A 47 3.55 17.30 -2.44
C ARG A 47 2.86 18.66 -2.34
N ASP A 48 2.44 19.23 -3.47
CA ASP A 48 1.73 20.51 -3.49
C ASP A 48 0.45 20.46 -2.66
N GLN A 49 -0.33 19.38 -2.77
CA GLN A 49 -1.55 19.21 -2.01
C GLN A 49 -1.30 18.89 -0.52
N LEU A 50 -0.28 18.11 -0.19
CA LEU A 50 0.10 17.85 1.19
C LEU A 50 0.44 19.15 1.92
N ASN A 51 1.17 20.06 1.28
CA ASN A 51 1.57 21.34 1.86
C ASN A 51 0.42 22.32 2.12
N LEU A 52 -0.79 22.03 1.64
CA LEU A 52 -2.01 22.79 1.95
C LEU A 52 -2.74 22.27 3.20
N LEU A 53 -2.35 21.12 3.74
CA LEU A 53 -3.02 20.53 4.90
C LEU A 53 -2.49 21.16 6.20
N ASP A 54 -3.40 21.43 7.14
CA ASP A 54 -3.04 21.90 8.49
C ASP A 54 -2.54 20.73 9.34
N ILE A 55 -1.33 20.27 9.05
CA ILE A 55 -0.59 19.21 9.74
C ILE A 55 0.88 19.63 9.93
N ALA A 56 1.55 19.03 10.91
CA ALA A 56 3.00 18.94 11.02
C ALA A 56 3.41 17.52 10.64
N GLY A 57 3.41 17.23 9.34
CA GLY A 57 3.64 15.91 8.79
C GLY A 57 5.12 15.60 8.61
N THR A 58 5.53 14.34 8.81
CA THR A 58 6.84 13.82 8.42
C THR A 58 6.63 12.61 7.52
N VAL A 59 7.25 12.61 6.36
CA VAL A 59 7.26 11.45 5.48
C VAL A 59 8.12 10.36 6.11
N VAL A 60 7.52 9.23 6.44
CA VAL A 60 8.20 8.07 7.03
C VAL A 60 8.39 6.93 6.03
N ILE A 61 7.55 6.88 5.01
CA ILE A 61 7.66 6.06 3.80
C ILE A 61 7.40 6.99 2.61
N GLY A 62 8.32 7.04 1.65
CA GLY A 62 8.25 7.96 0.51
C GLY A 62 9.17 7.52 -0.63
N GLU A 63 9.57 8.49 -1.49
CA GLU A 63 10.29 8.28 -2.76
C GLU A 63 11.77 7.86 -2.61
N GLY A 64 12.23 7.55 -1.42
CA GLY A 64 13.60 7.21 -1.16
C GLY A 64 14.25 8.10 -0.11
N GLU A 65 15.58 8.05 -0.04
CA GLU A 65 16.34 8.89 0.89
C GLU A 65 16.58 10.29 0.31
N ARG A 66 16.91 11.25 1.19
CA ARG A 66 17.07 12.67 0.85
C ARG A 66 18.04 12.93 -0.31
N ASP A 67 19.08 12.12 -0.42
CA ASP A 67 20.13 12.29 -1.45
C ASP A 67 19.72 11.68 -2.81
N GLU A 68 18.65 10.86 -2.84
CA GLU A 68 18.16 10.15 -4.03
C GLU A 68 16.88 10.77 -4.60
N ALA A 69 16.01 11.32 -3.73
CA ALA A 69 14.74 11.90 -4.11
C ALA A 69 14.71 13.41 -3.84
N PRO A 70 14.37 14.25 -4.83
CA PRO A 70 14.31 15.70 -4.65
C PRO A 70 13.10 16.15 -3.81
N MET A 71 12.05 15.31 -3.69
CA MET A 71 10.81 15.60 -2.98
C MET A 71 10.18 14.33 -2.43
N LEU A 72 9.38 14.48 -1.37
CA LEU A 72 8.69 13.40 -0.64
C LEU A 72 9.64 12.28 -0.16
N TYR A 73 10.89 12.67 0.14
CA TYR A 73 11.89 11.76 0.69
C TYR A 73 11.62 11.44 2.16
N ILE A 74 12.14 10.32 2.64
CA ILE A 74 12.03 9.92 4.05
C ILE A 74 12.64 11.01 4.96
N GLY A 75 11.84 11.53 5.88
CA GLY A 75 12.18 12.63 6.78
C GLY A 75 11.81 14.02 6.26
N GLU A 76 11.24 14.16 5.06
CA GLU A 76 10.71 15.45 4.60
C GLU A 76 9.54 15.88 5.48
N GLU A 77 9.55 17.16 5.87
CA GLU A 77 8.42 17.77 6.58
C GLU A 77 7.43 18.35 5.56
N VAL A 78 6.16 18.04 5.75
CA VAL A 78 5.06 18.44 4.86
C VAL A 78 3.88 18.99 5.66
N GLY A 79 3.01 19.74 4.98
CA GLY A 79 1.91 20.46 5.61
C GLY A 79 2.27 21.89 5.97
N THR A 80 1.29 22.61 6.58
CA THR A 80 1.51 24.02 7.00
C THR A 80 2.38 24.15 8.25
N GLY A 81 2.66 23.06 8.95
CA GLY A 81 3.32 23.03 10.26
C GLY A 81 2.41 23.43 11.43
N ASN A 82 1.14 23.75 11.20
CA ASN A 82 0.20 24.28 12.20
C ASN A 82 -0.89 23.28 12.60
N GLY A 83 -0.66 22.01 12.57
CA GLY A 83 -1.67 21.01 12.89
C GLY A 83 -1.14 19.93 13.82
N PRO A 84 -1.82 18.76 13.88
CA PRO A 84 -1.30 17.62 14.60
C PRO A 84 0.01 17.13 14.00
N GLU A 85 0.89 16.62 14.84
CA GLU A 85 2.09 15.90 14.42
C GLU A 85 1.67 14.53 13.88
N VAL A 86 2.04 14.24 12.63
CA VAL A 86 1.63 13.01 11.93
C VAL A 86 2.78 12.36 11.17
N ASP A 87 2.72 11.03 11.07
CA ASP A 87 3.50 10.26 10.11
C ASP A 87 2.73 10.18 8.78
N ILE A 88 3.45 10.30 7.69
CA ILE A 88 2.93 10.13 6.33
C ILE A 88 3.69 8.96 5.67
N ALA A 89 2.95 7.97 5.20
CA ALA A 89 3.46 6.94 4.30
C ALA A 89 2.78 7.12 2.95
N LEU A 90 3.54 7.13 1.87
CA LEU A 90 3.00 7.40 0.54
C LEU A 90 3.77 6.64 -0.56
N ASP A 91 3.06 6.40 -1.65
CA ASP A 91 3.60 6.09 -2.96
C ASP A 91 2.77 6.91 -3.97
N PRO A 92 3.34 7.96 -4.56
CA PRO A 92 2.62 8.84 -5.48
C PRO A 92 2.14 8.13 -6.73
N LEU A 93 2.84 7.08 -7.17
CA LEU A 93 2.47 6.28 -8.33
C LEU A 93 2.86 4.80 -8.17
N GLU A 94 2.14 4.08 -7.35
CA GLU A 94 2.22 2.61 -7.25
C GLU A 94 1.93 1.98 -8.61
N GLY A 95 2.98 1.43 -9.23
CA GLY A 95 2.91 0.88 -10.59
C GLY A 95 3.26 1.89 -11.69
N THR A 96 4.44 2.51 -11.63
CA THR A 96 4.96 3.42 -12.67
C THR A 96 5.02 2.74 -14.04
N THR A 97 5.48 1.49 -14.10
CA THR A 97 5.49 0.66 -15.31
C THR A 97 4.08 0.39 -15.83
N LEU A 98 3.11 0.13 -14.95
CA LEU A 98 1.70 -0.08 -15.33
C LEU A 98 1.13 1.17 -16.00
N THR A 99 1.40 2.35 -15.41
CA THR A 99 0.99 3.64 -15.97
C THR A 99 1.63 3.89 -17.33
N ALA A 100 2.94 3.73 -17.45
CA ALA A 100 3.66 4.01 -18.70
C ALA A 100 3.21 3.10 -19.87
N LYS A 101 2.78 1.87 -19.56
CA LYS A 101 2.33 0.87 -20.55
C LYS A 101 0.80 0.77 -20.70
N ASP A 102 0.03 1.62 -20.01
CA ASP A 102 -1.44 1.54 -19.96
C ASP A 102 -1.95 0.15 -19.49
N MET A 103 -1.27 -0.41 -18.50
CA MET A 103 -1.66 -1.68 -17.88
C MET A 103 -2.55 -1.42 -16.66
N PRO A 104 -3.42 -2.36 -16.28
CA PRO A 104 -4.35 -2.17 -15.17
C PRO A 104 -3.68 -2.16 -13.80
N ASN A 105 -4.38 -1.57 -12.82
CA ASN A 105 -4.09 -1.53 -11.38
C ASN A 105 -3.00 -0.54 -10.93
N ALA A 106 -2.63 0.47 -11.71
CA ALA A 106 -1.85 1.59 -11.20
C ALA A 106 -2.70 2.48 -10.29
N LEU A 107 -2.16 2.82 -9.12
CA LEU A 107 -2.81 3.60 -8.06
C LEU A 107 -1.90 4.73 -7.58
N THR A 108 -2.47 5.73 -6.93
CA THR A 108 -1.77 6.57 -5.97
C THR A 108 -2.19 6.16 -4.57
N VAL A 109 -1.28 6.05 -3.63
CA VAL A 109 -1.60 5.61 -2.28
C VAL A 109 -0.96 6.51 -1.22
N ILE A 110 -1.70 6.76 -0.14
CA ILE A 110 -1.21 7.53 1.00
C ILE A 110 -1.89 7.09 2.28
N ALA A 111 -1.10 7.01 3.35
CA ALA A 111 -1.57 6.77 4.72
C ALA A 111 -1.08 7.87 5.66
N MET A 112 -1.89 8.20 6.65
CA MET A 112 -1.60 9.21 7.69
C MET A 112 -2.03 8.68 9.05
N GLY A 113 -1.14 8.76 10.03
CA GLY A 113 -1.40 8.42 11.42
C GLY A 113 -0.69 9.35 12.40
N PRO A 114 -0.92 9.24 13.71
CA PRO A 114 -0.17 10.02 14.70
C PRO A 114 1.34 9.81 14.55
N ARG A 115 2.13 10.80 14.95
CA ARG A 115 3.60 10.71 14.92
C ARG A 115 4.11 9.48 15.69
N GLY A 116 4.98 8.68 15.03
CA GLY A 116 5.56 7.46 15.57
C GLY A 116 4.64 6.23 15.47
N SER A 117 3.54 6.31 14.71
CA SER A 117 2.59 5.21 14.56
C SER A 117 2.92 4.23 13.43
N MET A 118 3.83 4.58 12.54
CA MET A 118 4.21 3.73 11.40
C MET A 118 5.67 3.30 11.50
N LEU A 119 5.96 2.07 11.10
CA LEU A 119 7.33 1.58 11.02
C LEU A 119 8.08 2.36 9.93
N HIS A 120 9.21 2.95 10.28
CA HIS A 120 10.16 3.50 9.32
C HIS A 120 10.91 2.34 8.64
N ALA A 121 10.25 1.72 7.65
CA ALA A 121 10.83 0.61 6.94
C ALA A 121 11.96 1.10 6.02
N PRO A 122 13.16 0.51 6.10
CA PRO A 122 14.23 0.84 5.18
C PRO A 122 13.89 0.36 3.76
N ASP A 123 14.54 0.92 2.76
CA ASP A 123 14.46 0.43 1.38
C ASP A 123 15.20 -0.90 1.23
N VAL A 124 14.49 -1.97 1.60
CA VAL A 124 14.88 -3.38 1.50
C VAL A 124 13.66 -4.20 1.11
N TYR A 125 13.82 -5.48 0.81
CA TYR A 125 12.68 -6.35 0.59
C TYR A 125 12.04 -6.83 1.90
N MET A 126 10.76 -7.21 1.79
CA MET A 126 9.97 -7.85 2.84
C MET A 126 9.21 -9.03 2.24
N ASP A 127 9.36 -10.21 2.83
CA ASP A 127 8.42 -11.30 2.62
C ASP A 127 7.11 -10.95 3.28
N LYS A 128 6.02 -11.03 2.52
CA LYS A 128 4.69 -10.59 2.90
C LYS A 128 3.69 -11.74 2.79
N LEU A 129 2.85 -11.86 3.81
CA LEU A 129 1.72 -12.78 3.87
C LEU A 129 0.51 -12.01 4.35
N ALA A 130 -0.57 -12.01 3.57
CA ALA A 130 -1.81 -11.32 3.95
C ALA A 130 -3.05 -12.13 3.63
N ILE A 131 -4.07 -11.99 4.49
CA ILE A 131 -5.41 -12.55 4.31
C ILE A 131 -6.46 -11.52 4.71
N GLY A 132 -7.67 -11.69 4.23
CA GLY A 132 -8.81 -10.84 4.56
C GLY A 132 -9.26 -10.92 6.01
N PRO A 133 -10.30 -10.14 6.37
CA PRO A 133 -10.91 -10.16 7.70
C PRO A 133 -11.73 -11.42 7.93
N GLY A 134 -12.13 -11.64 9.20
CA GLY A 134 -13.05 -12.71 9.59
C GLY A 134 -12.39 -14.01 10.04
N TYR A 135 -11.08 -14.13 9.91
CA TYR A 135 -10.34 -15.31 10.36
C TYR A 135 -9.70 -15.08 11.73
N ARG A 136 -9.53 -16.15 12.51
CA ARG A 136 -8.80 -16.10 13.76
C ARG A 136 -7.33 -15.70 13.51
N THR A 137 -6.79 -14.85 14.36
CA THR A 137 -5.35 -14.49 14.31
C THR A 137 -4.48 -15.74 14.39
N GLY A 138 -3.47 -15.80 13.51
CA GLY A 138 -2.54 -16.92 13.46
C GLY A 138 -3.07 -18.15 12.70
N VAL A 139 -4.18 -18.04 11.96
CA VAL A 139 -4.63 -19.13 11.07
C VAL A 139 -3.59 -19.45 10.01
N VAL A 140 -2.86 -18.43 9.55
CA VAL A 140 -1.66 -18.55 8.72
C VAL A 140 -0.50 -17.81 9.39
N THR A 141 0.74 -18.31 9.22
CA THR A 141 1.94 -17.71 9.81
C THR A 141 3.11 -17.73 8.83
N MET A 142 4.15 -16.93 9.12
CA MET A 142 5.36 -16.90 8.28
C MET A 142 6.20 -18.17 8.36
N ASP A 143 6.01 -19.01 9.40
CA ASP A 143 6.76 -20.23 9.59
C ASP A 143 6.15 -21.45 8.87
N MET A 144 4.92 -21.32 8.37
CA MET A 144 4.27 -22.32 7.51
C MET A 144 4.85 -22.26 6.08
N SER A 145 4.95 -23.41 5.42
CA SER A 145 5.21 -23.46 3.98
C SER A 145 4.06 -22.84 3.17
N PRO A 146 4.28 -22.44 1.91
CA PRO A 146 3.22 -21.94 1.03
C PRO A 146 2.01 -22.90 0.95
N ALA A 147 2.25 -24.20 0.81
CA ALA A 147 1.21 -25.21 0.77
C ALA A 147 0.44 -25.32 2.10
N GLU A 148 1.13 -25.28 3.25
CA GLU A 148 0.48 -25.29 4.57
C GLU A 148 -0.42 -24.07 4.79
N ARG A 149 0.00 -22.88 4.34
CA ARG A 149 -0.81 -21.65 4.42
C ARG A 149 -2.10 -21.77 3.63
N VAL A 150 -2.04 -22.30 2.40
CA VAL A 150 -3.23 -22.55 1.56
C VAL A 150 -4.18 -23.52 2.24
N ASN A 151 -3.67 -24.65 2.72
CA ASN A 151 -4.47 -25.65 3.42
C ASN A 151 -5.14 -25.09 4.70
N ALA A 152 -4.38 -24.31 5.48
CA ALA A 152 -4.88 -23.70 6.71
C ALA A 152 -5.98 -22.67 6.43
N LEU A 153 -5.81 -21.84 5.38
CA LEU A 153 -6.85 -20.89 4.99
C LEU A 153 -8.09 -21.57 4.45
N ALA A 154 -7.95 -22.60 3.59
CA ALA A 154 -9.06 -23.37 3.06
C ALA A 154 -9.88 -24.03 4.20
N ALA A 155 -9.19 -24.64 5.17
CA ALA A 155 -9.84 -25.20 6.35
C ALA A 155 -10.58 -24.16 7.19
N ALA A 156 -9.97 -22.96 7.38
CA ALA A 156 -10.59 -21.87 8.12
C ALA A 156 -11.79 -21.25 7.38
N LYS A 157 -11.75 -21.22 6.04
CA LYS A 157 -12.84 -20.76 5.17
C LYS A 157 -13.95 -21.81 5.03
N GLY A 158 -13.64 -23.09 5.34
CA GLY A 158 -14.58 -24.20 5.20
C GLY A 158 -14.81 -24.63 3.76
N CYS A 159 -13.77 -24.57 2.92
CA CYS A 159 -13.82 -24.90 1.49
C CYS A 159 -12.65 -25.80 1.07
N SER A 160 -12.63 -26.22 -0.19
CA SER A 160 -11.51 -26.92 -0.80
C SER A 160 -10.35 -25.95 -1.07
N THR A 161 -9.12 -26.47 -1.17
CA THR A 161 -7.96 -25.69 -1.63
C THR A 161 -8.14 -25.17 -3.05
N GLU A 162 -8.88 -25.88 -3.89
CA GLU A 162 -9.24 -25.49 -5.27
C GLU A 162 -10.09 -24.20 -5.33
N ASP A 163 -10.78 -23.86 -4.22
CA ASP A 163 -11.59 -22.65 -4.06
C ASP A 163 -10.77 -21.45 -3.49
N ILE A 164 -9.47 -21.64 -3.27
CA ILE A 164 -8.56 -20.58 -2.81
C ILE A 164 -7.83 -19.96 -3.98
N THR A 165 -7.80 -18.64 -4.03
CA THR A 165 -6.98 -17.88 -4.98
C THR A 165 -5.90 -17.10 -4.24
N VAL A 166 -4.65 -17.35 -4.62
CA VAL A 166 -3.48 -16.66 -4.07
C VAL A 166 -2.94 -15.63 -5.06
N CYS A 167 -2.79 -14.38 -4.64
CA CYS A 167 -2.14 -13.33 -5.42
C CYS A 167 -0.64 -13.35 -5.15
N VAL A 168 0.16 -13.29 -6.21
CA VAL A 168 1.63 -13.33 -6.15
C VAL A 168 2.21 -12.40 -7.21
N LEU A 169 3.28 -11.64 -6.89
CA LEU A 169 4.08 -10.93 -7.87
C LEU A 169 4.79 -11.92 -8.81
N GLU A 170 4.65 -11.71 -10.11
CA GLU A 170 5.35 -12.49 -11.13
C GLU A 170 6.83 -12.11 -11.16
N ARG A 171 7.64 -12.85 -10.39
CA ARG A 171 9.09 -12.65 -10.28
C ARG A 171 9.79 -14.00 -10.23
N PRO A 172 10.99 -14.17 -10.83
CA PRO A 172 11.75 -15.43 -10.78
C PRO A 172 11.96 -15.96 -9.36
N ARG A 173 12.14 -15.08 -8.37
CA ARG A 173 12.33 -15.46 -6.96
C ARG A 173 11.12 -16.17 -6.33
N HIS A 174 9.97 -16.19 -6.99
CA HIS A 174 8.74 -16.82 -6.50
C HIS A 174 8.42 -18.18 -7.16
N GLU A 175 9.27 -18.69 -8.07
CA GLU A 175 8.99 -19.92 -8.84
C GLU A 175 8.72 -21.12 -7.94
N ASP A 176 9.55 -21.38 -6.92
CA ASP A 176 9.37 -22.50 -5.99
C ASP A 176 8.08 -22.35 -5.18
N MET A 177 7.81 -21.14 -4.67
CA MET A 177 6.57 -20.83 -3.96
C MET A 177 5.34 -21.06 -4.85
N LEU A 178 5.41 -20.64 -6.11
CA LEU A 178 4.33 -20.84 -7.09
C LEU A 178 4.08 -22.32 -7.37
N ALA A 179 5.15 -23.12 -7.46
CA ALA A 179 5.03 -24.56 -7.64
C ALA A 179 4.33 -25.23 -6.44
N GLU A 180 4.69 -24.85 -5.21
CA GLU A 180 4.04 -25.36 -4.00
C GLU A 180 2.57 -24.97 -3.92
N ILE A 181 2.22 -23.70 -4.19
CA ILE A 181 0.82 -23.22 -4.19
C ILE A 181 0.00 -24.03 -5.21
N ARG A 182 0.47 -24.13 -6.45
CA ARG A 182 -0.22 -24.89 -7.51
C ARG A 182 -0.35 -26.37 -7.18
N GLY A 183 0.63 -26.93 -6.47
CA GLY A 183 0.60 -28.31 -5.98
C GLY A 183 -0.57 -28.61 -5.03
N THR A 184 -1.16 -27.60 -4.39
CA THR A 184 -2.37 -27.74 -3.54
C THR A 184 -3.68 -27.76 -4.33
N GLY A 185 -3.65 -27.44 -5.63
CA GLY A 185 -4.83 -27.21 -6.46
C GLY A 185 -5.35 -25.77 -6.43
N ALA A 186 -4.78 -24.88 -5.60
CA ALA A 186 -5.21 -23.50 -5.50
C ALA A 186 -4.92 -22.69 -6.78
N ALA A 187 -5.81 -21.76 -7.09
CA ALA A 187 -5.62 -20.82 -8.18
C ALA A 187 -4.56 -19.77 -7.82
N VAL A 188 -3.78 -19.32 -8.81
CA VAL A 188 -2.80 -18.25 -8.64
C VAL A 188 -3.17 -17.08 -9.55
N ARG A 189 -3.31 -15.90 -8.95
CA ARG A 189 -3.39 -14.61 -9.66
C ARG A 189 -2.01 -13.98 -9.69
N LEU A 190 -1.38 -13.96 -10.86
CA LEU A 190 -0.11 -13.26 -11.05
C LEU A 190 -0.37 -11.78 -11.32
N ILE A 191 0.42 -10.92 -10.67
CA ILE A 191 0.49 -9.48 -10.93
C ILE A 191 1.92 -9.12 -11.29
N THR A 192 2.09 -8.24 -12.26
CA THR A 192 3.42 -7.82 -12.73
C THR A 192 4.01 -6.70 -11.89
N ASP A 193 3.17 -5.95 -11.17
CA ASP A 193 3.55 -4.84 -10.30
C ASP A 193 2.38 -4.52 -9.36
N GLY A 194 2.59 -3.62 -8.35
CA GLY A 194 1.51 -3.13 -7.49
C GLY A 194 1.15 -4.10 -6.37
N ASP A 195 2.09 -4.43 -5.49
CA ASP A 195 1.81 -5.38 -4.40
C ASP A 195 0.97 -4.78 -3.27
N VAL A 196 0.91 -3.46 -3.12
CA VAL A 196 -0.05 -2.79 -2.21
C VAL A 196 -1.47 -3.13 -2.63
N ALA A 197 -1.80 -2.96 -3.92
CA ALA A 197 -3.10 -3.35 -4.47
C ALA A 197 -3.36 -4.84 -4.30
N GLY A 198 -2.37 -5.69 -4.61
CA GLY A 198 -2.44 -7.14 -4.45
C GLY A 198 -2.81 -7.57 -3.03
N ILE A 199 -2.28 -6.90 -2.01
CA ILE A 199 -2.57 -7.16 -0.61
C ILE A 199 -3.97 -6.65 -0.22
N ILE A 200 -4.36 -5.46 -0.66
CA ILE A 200 -5.69 -4.89 -0.39
C ILE A 200 -6.80 -5.79 -0.98
N HIS A 201 -6.57 -6.42 -2.12
CA HIS A 201 -7.50 -7.36 -2.73
C HIS A 201 -7.96 -8.46 -1.77
N CYS A 202 -7.08 -8.94 -0.88
CA CYS A 202 -7.43 -9.99 0.10
C CYS A 202 -8.50 -9.53 1.09
N ALA A 203 -8.60 -8.24 1.38
CA ALA A 203 -9.60 -7.71 2.31
C ALA A 203 -11.00 -7.60 1.68
N GLU A 204 -11.10 -7.65 0.37
CA GLU A 204 -12.35 -7.64 -0.40
C GLU A 204 -12.54 -8.92 -1.23
N ALA A 205 -12.16 -10.07 -0.69
CA ALA A 205 -12.14 -11.36 -1.40
C ALA A 205 -13.47 -11.69 -2.12
N ALA A 206 -14.60 -11.31 -1.56
CA ALA A 206 -15.91 -11.50 -2.19
C ALA A 206 -16.05 -10.74 -3.53
N THR A 207 -15.37 -9.62 -3.69
CA THR A 207 -15.40 -8.79 -4.91
C THR A 207 -14.24 -9.11 -5.84
N THR A 208 -13.04 -9.30 -5.29
CA THR A 208 -11.80 -9.49 -6.05
C THR A 208 -11.54 -10.94 -6.44
N GLY A 209 -12.11 -11.88 -5.69
CA GLY A 209 -11.86 -13.30 -5.80
C GLY A 209 -10.46 -13.71 -5.30
N ILE A 210 -9.77 -12.85 -4.52
CA ILE A 210 -8.42 -13.12 -3.99
C ILE A 210 -8.51 -13.33 -2.49
N ASP A 211 -8.09 -14.50 -2.01
CA ASP A 211 -8.17 -14.90 -0.61
C ASP A 211 -6.90 -14.62 0.18
N MET A 212 -5.75 -14.68 -0.49
CA MET A 212 -4.44 -14.58 0.14
C MET A 212 -3.45 -13.87 -0.79
N TYR A 213 -2.54 -13.10 -0.20
CA TYR A 213 -1.33 -12.61 -0.87
C TYR A 213 -0.11 -13.29 -0.25
N MET A 214 0.80 -13.75 -1.09
CA MET A 214 2.12 -14.22 -0.69
C MET A 214 3.18 -13.68 -1.65
N GLY A 215 4.32 -13.25 -1.12
CA GLY A 215 5.45 -12.86 -1.96
C GLY A 215 6.40 -11.90 -1.28
N SER A 216 7.50 -11.62 -1.97
CA SER A 216 8.54 -10.70 -1.55
C SER A 216 8.50 -9.45 -2.43
N GLY A 217 8.38 -8.27 -1.82
CA GLY A 217 8.37 -6.96 -2.46
C GLY A 217 9.01 -5.93 -1.53
N GLY A 218 8.95 -4.65 -1.84
CA GLY A 218 9.53 -3.59 -1.02
C GLY A 218 8.93 -3.53 0.39
N ALA A 219 9.75 -3.29 1.40
CA ALA A 219 9.30 -3.15 2.78
C ALA A 219 8.46 -1.87 2.99
N PRO A 220 8.76 -0.73 2.33
CA PRO A 220 7.93 0.47 2.36
C PRO A 220 6.47 0.19 1.97
N GLU A 221 6.24 -0.50 0.85
CA GLU A 221 4.91 -0.88 0.37
C GLU A 221 4.20 -1.82 1.36
N GLY A 222 4.97 -2.61 2.12
CA GLY A 222 4.43 -3.43 3.21
C GLY A 222 3.79 -2.61 4.32
N VAL A 223 4.34 -1.45 4.67
CA VAL A 223 3.75 -0.55 5.67
C VAL A 223 2.46 0.10 5.14
N LEU A 224 2.46 0.53 3.87
CA LEU A 224 1.26 1.06 3.21
C LEU A 224 0.13 0.02 3.15
N ALA A 225 0.45 -1.21 2.75
CA ALA A 225 -0.51 -2.31 2.72
C ALA A 225 -1.05 -2.65 4.12
N ALA A 226 -0.19 -2.63 5.15
CA ALA A 226 -0.60 -2.83 6.54
C ALA A 226 -1.57 -1.73 7.02
N ALA A 227 -1.33 -0.46 6.63
CA ALA A 227 -2.23 0.64 6.93
C ALA A 227 -3.63 0.43 6.32
N ALA A 228 -3.69 0.02 5.05
CA ALA A 228 -4.95 -0.32 4.40
C ALA A 228 -5.68 -1.49 5.11
N LEU A 229 -4.96 -2.59 5.37
CA LEU A 229 -5.53 -3.76 6.06
C LEU A 229 -5.96 -3.45 7.50
N LYS A 230 -5.29 -2.50 8.17
CA LYS A 230 -5.72 -2.04 9.50
C LYS A 230 -7.10 -1.38 9.43
N CYS A 231 -7.38 -0.64 8.38
CA CYS A 231 -8.70 -0.03 8.15
C CYS A 231 -9.78 -1.08 7.83
N MET A 232 -9.40 -2.17 7.17
CA MET A 232 -10.33 -3.20 6.65
C MET A 232 -10.44 -4.44 7.54
N GLY A 233 -9.63 -4.55 8.59
CA GLY A 233 -9.64 -5.68 9.53
C GLY A 233 -8.91 -6.94 9.04
N GLY A 234 -8.17 -6.88 7.92
CA GLY A 234 -7.36 -7.97 7.41
C GLY A 234 -6.14 -8.26 8.30
N GLN A 235 -5.49 -9.40 8.07
CA GLN A 235 -4.26 -9.80 8.75
C GLN A 235 -3.07 -9.71 7.79
N MET A 236 -1.94 -9.27 8.31
CA MET A 236 -0.68 -9.24 7.56
C MET A 236 0.48 -9.60 8.46
N TYR A 237 1.42 -10.30 7.88
CA TYR A 237 2.73 -10.61 8.45
C TYR A 237 3.82 -10.23 7.47
N GLY A 238 4.91 -9.64 7.97
CA GLY A 238 6.07 -9.26 7.17
C GLY A 238 7.37 -9.69 7.84
N ARG A 239 8.36 -10.12 7.07
CA ARG A 239 9.72 -10.36 7.51
C ARG A 239 10.67 -9.68 6.54
N LEU A 240 11.55 -8.81 7.05
CA LEU A 240 12.56 -8.15 6.22
C LEU A 240 13.52 -9.19 5.63
N THR A 241 13.89 -8.99 4.38
CA THR A 241 14.89 -9.82 3.69
C THR A 241 15.98 -8.93 3.14
N PHE A 242 17.23 -9.41 3.20
CA PHE A 242 18.40 -8.61 2.89
C PHE A 242 19.26 -9.32 1.84
N ARG A 243 19.58 -8.63 0.76
CA ARG A 243 20.40 -9.15 -0.34
C ARG A 243 21.90 -9.05 -0.04
N ASN A 244 22.27 -8.13 0.86
CA ASN A 244 23.68 -7.83 1.21
C ASN A 244 23.78 -7.15 2.58
N ASP A 245 25.02 -6.92 3.03
CA ASP A 245 25.30 -6.29 4.32
C ASP A 245 24.97 -4.79 4.36
N ASP A 246 24.97 -4.10 3.21
CA ASP A 246 24.58 -2.69 3.15
C ASP A 246 23.09 -2.52 3.48
N GLU A 247 22.25 -3.43 3.01
CA GLU A 247 20.82 -3.46 3.37
C GLU A 247 20.59 -3.73 4.85
N ARG A 248 21.37 -4.66 5.45
CA ARG A 248 21.37 -4.90 6.90
C ARG A 248 21.80 -3.65 7.66
N GLY A 249 22.81 -2.96 7.14
CA GLY A 249 23.30 -1.69 7.69
C GLY A 249 22.23 -0.59 7.65
N ARG A 250 21.48 -0.45 6.55
CA ARG A 250 20.36 0.49 6.46
C ARG A 250 19.26 0.18 7.47
N ALA A 251 18.87 -1.09 7.59
CA ALA A 251 17.89 -1.52 8.59
C ALA A 251 18.31 -1.18 10.02
N THR A 252 19.58 -1.43 10.35
CA THR A 252 20.12 -1.11 11.68
C THR A 252 20.13 0.42 11.92
N LYS A 253 20.48 1.22 10.93
CA LYS A 253 20.42 2.70 11.00
C LYS A 253 18.99 3.22 11.17
N ALA A 254 18.02 2.55 10.57
CA ALA A 254 16.59 2.83 10.75
C ALA A 254 16.05 2.39 12.13
N GLY A 255 16.91 1.86 13.02
CA GLY A 255 16.53 1.47 14.38
C GLY A 255 16.02 0.04 14.53
N ILE A 256 16.13 -0.78 13.48
CA ILE A 256 15.72 -2.19 13.54
C ILE A 256 16.82 -3.02 14.20
N THR A 257 16.54 -3.47 15.43
CA THR A 257 17.51 -4.24 16.23
C THR A 257 17.43 -5.75 16.02
N ASN A 258 16.25 -6.27 15.68
CA ASN A 258 16.04 -7.68 15.35
C ASN A 258 15.72 -7.82 13.86
N LEU A 259 16.71 -8.22 13.08
CA LEU A 259 16.62 -8.32 11.63
C LEU A 259 15.75 -9.51 11.15
N ASP A 260 15.54 -10.52 12.00
CA ASP A 260 14.74 -11.72 11.69
C ASP A 260 13.32 -11.63 12.24
N ARG A 261 12.93 -10.45 12.80
CA ARG A 261 11.61 -10.24 13.38
C ARG A 261 10.52 -10.44 12.34
N VAL A 262 9.50 -11.20 12.72
CA VAL A 262 8.21 -11.19 12.02
C VAL A 262 7.36 -10.06 12.59
N TYR A 263 6.98 -9.14 11.72
CA TYR A 263 6.09 -8.02 12.04
C TYR A 263 4.65 -8.45 11.73
N THR A 264 3.75 -8.18 12.65
CA THR A 264 2.31 -8.22 12.38
C THR A 264 1.86 -6.90 11.75
N ARG A 265 0.63 -6.85 11.22
CA ARG A 265 -0.01 -5.61 10.78
C ARG A 265 0.07 -4.52 11.86
N ASP A 266 -0.19 -4.88 13.13
CA ASP A 266 -0.20 -3.93 14.24
C ASP A 266 1.20 -3.56 14.76
N ASP A 267 2.24 -4.29 14.37
CA ASP A 267 3.64 -3.87 14.53
C ASP A 267 4.07 -2.88 13.44
N LEU A 268 3.56 -3.03 12.21
CA LEU A 268 3.86 -2.13 11.10
C LEU A 268 3.13 -0.78 11.24
N VAL A 269 1.90 -0.81 11.77
CA VAL A 269 1.08 0.37 12.03
C VAL A 269 0.44 0.23 13.41
N THR A 270 0.99 0.94 14.41
CA THR A 270 0.68 0.72 15.82
C THR A 270 -0.57 1.45 16.31
N ASP A 271 -0.97 2.56 15.67
CA ASP A 271 -2.09 3.41 16.09
C ASP A 271 -3.15 3.56 14.98
N ASP A 272 -4.17 4.37 15.23
CA ASP A 272 -5.20 4.68 14.23
C ASP A 272 -4.61 5.35 12.99
N VAL A 273 -5.17 5.01 11.83
CA VAL A 273 -4.68 5.49 10.55
C VAL A 273 -5.84 5.84 9.60
N ILE A 274 -5.62 6.86 8.78
CA ILE A 274 -6.40 7.14 7.57
C ILE A 274 -5.60 6.61 6.38
N PHE A 275 -6.26 5.94 5.46
CA PHE A 275 -5.67 5.50 4.19
C PHE A 275 -6.53 5.99 3.03
N ALA A 276 -5.89 6.51 2.00
CA ALA A 276 -6.56 6.87 0.75
C ALA A 276 -5.80 6.29 -0.43
N ALA A 277 -6.53 5.81 -1.43
CA ALA A 277 -5.99 5.43 -2.73
C ALA A 277 -6.90 5.90 -3.84
N THR A 278 -6.31 6.35 -4.96
CA THR A 278 -7.02 6.78 -6.16
C THR A 278 -6.53 5.99 -7.36
N GLY A 279 -7.45 5.49 -8.19
CA GLY A 279 -7.12 4.76 -9.40
C GLY A 279 -6.49 5.67 -10.46
N VAL A 280 -5.36 5.26 -11.03
CA VAL A 280 -4.71 5.90 -12.17
C VAL A 280 -5.13 5.20 -13.46
N THR A 281 -4.91 3.90 -13.53
CA THR A 281 -5.43 3.04 -14.60
C THR A 281 -6.57 2.16 -14.06
N ASP A 282 -7.41 1.60 -14.94
CA ASP A 282 -8.48 0.72 -14.51
C ASP A 282 -7.96 -0.47 -13.72
N GLY A 283 -8.58 -0.77 -12.60
CA GLY A 283 -8.18 -1.85 -11.73
C GLY A 283 -9.36 -2.59 -11.10
N SER A 284 -9.04 -3.67 -10.40
CA SER A 284 -10.06 -4.49 -9.71
C SER A 284 -10.55 -3.85 -8.42
N ILE A 285 -9.82 -2.89 -7.85
CA ILE A 285 -10.25 -2.13 -6.65
C ILE A 285 -10.92 -0.83 -7.05
N LEU A 286 -10.31 -0.05 -7.96
CA LEU A 286 -10.72 1.30 -8.34
C LEU A 286 -10.72 1.43 -9.86
N ALA A 287 -11.68 2.18 -10.40
CA ALA A 287 -11.62 2.63 -11.76
C ALA A 287 -10.48 3.66 -11.93
N GLY A 288 -9.79 3.59 -13.05
CA GLY A 288 -8.80 4.58 -13.43
C GLY A 288 -9.41 5.92 -13.83
N ILE A 289 -8.55 6.90 -14.09
CA ILE A 289 -8.97 8.23 -14.52
C ILE A 289 -9.68 8.14 -15.87
N LYS A 290 -10.92 8.64 -15.92
CA LYS A 290 -11.72 8.74 -17.15
C LYS A 290 -11.70 10.17 -17.67
N ARG A 291 -11.47 10.30 -18.99
CA ARG A 291 -11.53 11.58 -19.69
C ARG A 291 -12.88 11.71 -20.37
N GLU A 292 -13.60 12.75 -20.00
CA GLU A 292 -14.88 13.12 -20.58
C GLU A 292 -14.83 14.56 -21.11
N VAL A 293 -15.82 14.96 -21.89
CA VAL A 293 -15.84 16.33 -22.43
C VAL A 293 -16.01 17.34 -21.27
N GLY A 294 -14.98 18.16 -21.07
CA GLY A 294 -14.97 19.21 -20.05
C GLY A 294 -14.63 18.78 -18.63
N TYR A 295 -14.31 17.48 -18.39
CA TYR A 295 -13.86 17.02 -17.06
C TYR A 295 -13.11 15.69 -17.08
N LEU A 296 -12.38 15.47 -16.00
CA LEU A 296 -11.79 14.17 -15.64
C LEU A 296 -12.58 13.58 -14.47
N THR A 297 -12.73 12.26 -14.45
CA THR A 297 -13.36 11.55 -13.31
C THR A 297 -12.31 10.63 -12.68
N ALA A 298 -12.18 10.69 -11.36
CA ALA A 298 -11.35 9.82 -10.52
C ALA A 298 -12.22 9.00 -9.56
N GLU A 299 -11.85 7.76 -9.29
CA GLU A 299 -12.42 6.96 -8.20
C GLU A 299 -11.39 6.81 -7.08
N THR A 300 -11.83 7.13 -5.85
CA THR A 300 -10.99 7.12 -4.65
C THR A 300 -11.62 6.25 -3.57
N ILE A 301 -10.83 5.38 -2.94
CA ILE A 301 -11.18 4.71 -1.69
C ILE A 301 -10.55 5.47 -0.52
N LEU A 302 -11.37 5.77 0.49
CA LEU A 302 -10.95 6.46 1.71
C LEU A 302 -11.36 5.61 2.92
N MET A 303 -10.39 5.25 3.74
CA MET A 303 -10.56 4.31 4.84
C MET A 303 -10.08 4.90 6.16
N ARG A 304 -10.69 4.49 7.27
CA ARG A 304 -10.33 4.92 8.63
C ARG A 304 -10.34 3.72 9.58
N SER A 305 -9.21 3.43 10.21
CA SER A 305 -9.09 2.29 11.13
C SER A 305 -9.94 2.46 12.39
N LYS A 306 -9.96 3.66 12.94
CA LYS A 306 -10.73 4.01 14.17
C LYS A 306 -12.22 3.63 14.12
N THR A 307 -12.80 3.63 12.94
CA THR A 307 -14.22 3.35 12.74
C THR A 307 -14.50 2.15 11.84
N GLY A 308 -13.46 1.54 11.26
CA GLY A 308 -13.59 0.51 10.23
C GLY A 308 -14.38 0.99 8.99
N SER A 309 -14.46 2.32 8.80
CA SER A 309 -15.25 2.86 7.69
C SER A 309 -14.46 2.87 6.40
N VAL A 310 -15.09 2.37 5.34
CA VAL A 310 -14.60 2.42 3.97
C VAL A 310 -15.58 3.24 3.14
N ARG A 311 -15.07 4.22 2.40
CA ARG A 311 -15.85 5.03 1.46
C ARG A 311 -15.25 4.93 0.08
N ARG A 312 -16.10 4.73 -0.91
CA ARG A 312 -15.75 4.90 -2.33
C ARG A 312 -16.36 6.21 -2.80
N MET A 313 -15.56 7.03 -3.43
CA MET A 313 -15.92 8.36 -3.89
C MET A 313 -15.59 8.50 -5.36
N VAL A 314 -16.46 9.17 -6.09
CA VAL A 314 -16.18 9.57 -7.47
C VAL A 314 -16.02 11.10 -7.46
N TYR A 315 -14.85 11.54 -7.85
CA TYR A 315 -14.49 12.94 -7.98
C TYR A 315 -14.50 13.35 -9.44
N ARG A 316 -15.18 14.45 -9.74
CA ARG A 316 -15.23 15.03 -11.07
C ARG A 316 -14.49 16.36 -11.07
N ASN A 317 -13.40 16.45 -11.83
CA ASN A 317 -12.54 17.62 -11.96
C ASN A 317 -12.73 18.29 -13.31
N PRO A 318 -13.22 19.55 -13.37
CA PRO A 318 -13.31 20.33 -14.61
C PRO A 318 -11.94 20.49 -15.27
N THR A 319 -11.86 20.41 -16.62
CA THR A 319 -10.60 20.57 -17.40
C THR A 319 -10.43 21.97 -17.93
#